data_f2afb538a1b5936dac72762c6dbd168a
#
_entry.id   f2afb538a1b5936dac72762c6dbd168a
#
_cell.length_a   1.000
_cell.length_b   1.000
_cell.length_c   1.000
_cell.angle_alpha   90.00
_cell.angle_beta   90.00
_cell.angle_gamma   90.00
#
_symmetry.space_group_name_H-M   'P 1'
#
loop_
_entity.id
_entity.type
_entity.pdbx_description
1 polymer ?
#
loop_
_entity_poly.entity_id
_entity_poly.type
_entity_poly.pdbx_seq_one_letter_code
_entity_poly.pdbx_strand_id
1 'polypeptide(L)'
;MTDVLAKLRPAKIRGALRRREFEWRLGRLPVEPGRQIVELGTAYGGWKIPEGAVRAGEVCYCIGAGGDISFDLELMRRYGAVVRAVDPVEAYEARALEAAGDDPRFAFRRAALTTTDGPVRMQSHHEPDSSSLSAAGLYYTDEWTEVAGLTLPTLMREFGDDHIDLLKLDVEGIEYELVPTLDLVGLGVRVFAIQHHHTGTVAQARRLIDGLRRQGFALVAQRPVVKLTFVRETA
;
A
#
# COMPACT_ATOMS: atom_id res chain seq x y z
N MET A 1 -6.29 -18.48 37.31
CA MET A 1 -5.65 -17.28 36.75
C MET A 1 -4.25 -17.50 36.16
N THR A 2 -3.76 -18.73 36.02
CA THR A 2 -2.38 -19.05 35.66
C THR A 2 -2.20 -19.50 34.19
N ASP A 3 -3.26 -19.58 33.39
CA ASP A 3 -3.19 -20.21 32.06
C ASP A 3 -3.25 -19.24 30.85
N VAL A 4 -3.40 -17.94 31.08
CA VAL A 4 -3.46 -16.92 29.99
C VAL A 4 -2.05 -16.44 29.59
N LEU A 5 -1.11 -16.43 30.55
CA LEU A 5 0.27 -15.97 30.29
C LEU A 5 1.15 -17.01 29.58
N ALA A 6 0.80 -18.30 29.72
CA ALA A 6 1.55 -19.39 29.06
C ALA A 6 1.28 -19.49 27.53
N LYS A 7 0.23 -18.84 27.02
CA LYS A 7 -0.16 -18.84 25.59
C LYS A 7 0.49 -17.72 24.75
N LEU A 8 1.15 -16.77 25.38
CA LEU A 8 1.86 -15.71 24.64
C LEU A 8 3.25 -16.23 24.24
N ARG A 9 3.34 -16.76 23.01
CA ARG A 9 4.67 -17.11 22.42
C ARG A 9 5.57 -15.87 22.50
N PRO A 10 6.82 -15.98 22.96
CA PRO A 10 7.76 -14.85 23.10
C PRO A 10 7.94 -14.04 21.80
N ALA A 11 7.72 -14.67 20.65
CA ALA A 11 7.73 -14.03 19.33
C ALA A 11 6.55 -13.03 19.14
N LYS A 12 5.34 -13.38 19.61
CA LYS A 12 4.16 -12.47 19.52
C LYS A 12 4.34 -11.22 20.39
N ILE A 13 4.90 -11.38 21.59
CA ILE A 13 5.16 -10.24 22.49
C ILE A 13 6.21 -9.31 21.86
N ARG A 14 7.31 -9.86 21.33
CA ARG A 14 8.33 -9.07 20.63
C ARG A 14 7.78 -8.37 19.40
N GLY A 15 6.91 -9.02 18.63
CA GLY A 15 6.22 -8.44 17.49
C GLY A 15 5.35 -7.24 17.89
N ALA A 16 4.54 -7.39 18.95
CA ALA A 16 3.68 -6.32 19.45
C ALA A 16 4.48 -5.10 19.97
N LEU A 17 5.59 -5.34 20.67
CA LEU A 17 6.49 -4.27 21.13
C LEU A 17 7.17 -3.55 19.96
N ARG A 18 7.68 -4.30 18.97
CA ARG A 18 8.24 -3.74 17.74
C ARG A 18 7.22 -2.88 17.00
N ARG A 19 6.00 -3.39 16.85
CA ARG A 19 4.91 -2.66 16.21
C ARG A 19 4.63 -1.34 16.93
N ARG A 20 4.48 -1.35 18.25
CA ARG A 20 4.24 -0.13 19.05
C ARG A 20 5.39 0.88 18.95
N GLU A 21 6.64 0.43 19.02
CA GLU A 21 7.80 1.29 18.81
C GLU A 21 7.80 1.91 17.41
N PHE A 22 7.54 1.09 16.39
CA PHE A 22 7.49 1.49 15.01
C PHE A 22 6.41 2.56 14.77
N GLU A 23 5.17 2.29 15.21
CA GLU A 23 4.04 3.23 15.11
C GLU A 23 4.31 4.53 15.86
N TRP A 24 4.89 4.46 17.06
CA TRP A 24 5.21 5.63 17.87
C TRP A 24 6.29 6.52 17.21
N ARG A 25 7.32 5.91 16.64
CA ARG A 25 8.45 6.66 16.02
C ARG A 25 8.10 7.22 14.65
N LEU A 26 7.32 6.51 13.85
CA LEU A 26 6.93 6.96 12.51
C LEU A 26 5.67 7.84 12.53
N GLY A 27 4.74 7.61 13.45
CA GLY A 27 3.53 8.43 13.58
C GLY A 27 3.78 9.87 14.07
N ARG A 28 5.04 10.25 14.34
CA ARG A 28 5.47 11.59 14.78
C ARG A 28 6.41 12.28 13.80
N LEU A 29 6.44 11.82 12.57
CA LEU A 29 7.20 12.51 11.54
C LEU A 29 6.60 13.89 11.27
N PRO A 30 7.44 14.91 11.03
CA PRO A 30 6.95 16.22 10.67
C PRO A 30 6.23 16.14 9.31
N VAL A 31 5.01 16.66 9.31
CA VAL A 31 4.17 16.78 8.12
C VAL A 31 4.31 18.20 7.59
N GLU A 32 4.49 18.35 6.29
CA GLU A 32 4.54 19.67 5.64
C GLU A 32 3.16 20.34 5.71
N PRO A 33 3.06 21.54 6.29
CA PRO A 33 1.79 22.26 6.45
C PRO A 33 1.32 22.92 5.15
N GLY A 34 0.10 23.46 5.17
CA GLY A 34 -0.40 24.36 4.12
C GLY A 34 -1.25 23.69 3.05
N ARG A 35 -1.46 22.39 3.12
CA ARG A 35 -2.36 21.66 2.20
C ARG A 35 -3.67 21.30 2.89
N GLN A 36 -4.78 21.51 2.19
CA GLN A 36 -6.06 20.95 2.60
C GLN A 36 -6.01 19.43 2.38
N ILE A 37 -6.15 18.65 3.45
CA ILE A 37 -6.12 17.19 3.41
C ILE A 37 -7.53 16.66 3.48
N VAL A 38 -7.86 15.73 2.58
CA VAL A 38 -9.10 14.98 2.58
C VAL A 38 -8.83 13.51 2.85
N GLU A 39 -9.79 12.85 3.45
CA GLU A 39 -9.78 11.41 3.66
C GLU A 39 -10.79 10.79 2.68
N LEU A 40 -10.32 9.89 1.83
CA LEU A 40 -11.12 9.16 0.86
C LEU A 40 -11.23 7.72 1.31
N GLY A 41 -12.41 7.13 1.12
CA GLY A 41 -12.72 5.76 1.51
C GLY A 41 -13.19 5.63 2.97
N THR A 42 -13.35 4.40 3.41
CA THR A 42 -13.83 4.05 4.74
C THR A 42 -12.78 4.30 5.84
N ALA A 43 -13.19 4.16 7.09
CA ALA A 43 -12.26 4.19 8.22
C ALA A 43 -11.20 3.06 8.16
N TYR A 44 -11.47 1.96 7.48
CA TYR A 44 -10.54 0.84 7.30
C TYR A 44 -9.66 1.00 6.07
N GLY A 45 -10.26 1.05 4.87
CA GLY A 45 -9.56 1.08 3.57
C GLY A 45 -9.07 2.48 3.16
N GLY A 46 -9.55 3.54 3.83
CA GLY A 46 -9.31 4.92 3.41
C GLY A 46 -7.89 5.43 3.57
N TRP A 47 -7.60 6.46 2.78
CA TRP A 47 -6.31 7.17 2.75
C TRP A 47 -6.51 8.68 2.78
N LYS A 48 -5.53 9.37 3.34
CA LYS A 48 -5.48 10.84 3.36
C LYS A 48 -4.61 11.34 2.21
N ILE A 49 -5.18 12.18 1.36
CA ILE A 49 -4.45 12.84 0.27
C ILE A 49 -4.75 14.36 0.29
N PRO A 50 -3.92 15.20 -0.33
CA PRO A 50 -4.29 16.60 -0.54
C PRO A 50 -5.51 16.71 -1.47
N GLU A 51 -6.40 17.66 -1.15
CA GLU A 51 -7.51 18.01 -2.04
C GLU A 51 -6.97 18.46 -3.39
N GLY A 52 -7.56 17.94 -4.48
CA GLY A 52 -7.13 18.27 -5.84
C GLY A 52 -5.77 17.70 -6.25
N ALA A 53 -5.19 16.77 -5.46
CA ALA A 53 -3.92 16.12 -5.80
C ALA A 53 -4.01 15.19 -7.03
N VAL A 54 -5.23 14.78 -7.36
CA VAL A 54 -5.56 13.96 -8.55
C VAL A 54 -6.56 14.71 -9.42
N ARG A 55 -6.44 14.60 -10.73
CA ARG A 55 -7.28 15.23 -11.73
C ARG A 55 -7.99 14.18 -12.60
N ALA A 56 -9.00 14.62 -13.37
CA ALA A 56 -9.71 13.75 -14.28
C ALA A 56 -8.77 13.18 -15.35
N GLY A 57 -8.88 11.86 -15.56
CA GLY A 57 -8.07 11.11 -16.52
C GLY A 57 -6.68 10.72 -16.00
N GLU A 58 -6.24 11.21 -14.82
CA GLU A 58 -4.96 10.80 -14.24
C GLU A 58 -4.98 9.34 -13.76
N VAL A 59 -3.84 8.67 -13.91
CA VAL A 59 -3.68 7.22 -13.69
C VAL A 59 -3.24 6.97 -12.25
N CYS A 60 -4.07 6.23 -11.51
CA CYS A 60 -3.85 5.88 -10.11
C CYS A 60 -3.66 4.37 -9.96
N TYR A 61 -2.50 3.96 -9.47
CA TYR A 61 -2.22 2.57 -9.14
C TYR A 61 -2.45 2.32 -7.65
N CYS A 62 -3.36 1.40 -7.34
CA CYS A 62 -3.74 1.02 -5.97
C CYS A 62 -3.29 -0.43 -5.71
N ILE A 63 -2.03 -0.59 -5.30
CA ILE A 63 -1.42 -1.88 -5.04
C ILE A 63 -1.71 -2.32 -3.60
N GLY A 64 -2.12 -3.60 -3.44
CA GLY A 64 -2.70 -4.10 -2.20
C GLY A 64 -4.10 -3.51 -2.01
N ALA A 65 -4.98 -3.75 -2.98
CA ALA A 65 -6.35 -3.22 -2.97
C ALA A 65 -7.15 -3.73 -1.76
N GLY A 66 -6.89 -4.98 -1.37
CA GLY A 66 -7.58 -5.60 -0.24
C GLY A 66 -9.06 -5.86 -0.50
N GLY A 67 -9.79 -6.13 0.57
CA GLY A 67 -11.25 -6.34 0.51
C GLY A 67 -12.08 -5.05 0.53
N ASP A 68 -11.45 -3.89 0.68
CA ASP A 68 -12.10 -2.57 0.75
C ASP A 68 -11.46 -1.61 -0.24
N ILE A 69 -12.08 -1.45 -1.40
CA ILE A 69 -11.66 -0.53 -2.47
C ILE A 69 -12.37 0.82 -2.41
N SER A 70 -12.87 1.22 -1.25
CA SER A 70 -13.60 2.49 -1.11
C SER A 70 -12.75 3.72 -1.48
N PHE A 71 -11.43 3.68 -1.20
CA PHE A 71 -10.48 4.71 -1.63
C PHE A 71 -10.40 4.79 -3.16
N ASP A 72 -10.25 3.65 -3.80
CA ASP A 72 -10.18 3.49 -5.26
C ASP A 72 -11.42 4.05 -5.95
N LEU A 73 -12.60 3.67 -5.45
CA LEU A 73 -13.89 4.16 -5.97
C LEU A 73 -14.06 5.66 -5.75
N GLU A 74 -13.60 6.23 -4.63
CA GLU A 74 -13.68 7.66 -4.40
C GLU A 74 -12.72 8.46 -5.30
N LEU A 75 -11.53 7.94 -5.63
CA LEU A 75 -10.66 8.54 -6.65
C LEU A 75 -11.40 8.68 -7.99
N MET A 76 -12.11 7.62 -8.41
CA MET A 76 -12.90 7.64 -9.64
C MET A 76 -14.08 8.61 -9.58
N ARG A 77 -14.87 8.56 -8.49
CA ARG A 77 -16.08 9.37 -8.35
C ARG A 77 -15.79 10.84 -8.16
N ARG A 78 -14.82 11.18 -7.31
CA ARG A 78 -14.53 12.56 -6.92
C ARG A 78 -13.68 13.30 -7.93
N TYR A 79 -12.68 12.61 -8.49
CA TYR A 79 -11.68 13.23 -9.35
C TYR A 79 -11.76 12.78 -10.81
N GLY A 80 -12.52 11.75 -11.12
CA GLY A 80 -12.56 11.20 -12.49
C GLY A 80 -11.29 10.47 -12.87
N ALA A 81 -10.55 9.94 -11.89
CA ALA A 81 -9.31 9.21 -12.10
C ALA A 81 -9.54 7.88 -12.83
N VAL A 82 -8.51 7.40 -13.50
CA VAL A 82 -8.38 6.03 -13.99
C VAL A 82 -7.68 5.21 -12.91
N VAL A 83 -8.27 4.10 -12.48
CA VAL A 83 -7.76 3.29 -11.38
C VAL A 83 -7.32 1.91 -11.83
N ARG A 84 -6.11 1.53 -11.47
CA ARG A 84 -5.51 0.21 -11.64
C ARG A 84 -5.33 -0.44 -10.27
N ALA A 85 -6.26 -1.29 -9.88
CA ALA A 85 -6.19 -2.04 -8.64
C ALA A 85 -5.41 -3.35 -8.83
N VAL A 86 -4.55 -3.67 -7.88
CA VAL A 86 -3.73 -4.89 -7.90
C VAL A 86 -3.76 -5.55 -6.53
N ASP A 87 -4.12 -6.83 -6.49
CA ASP A 87 -4.08 -7.64 -5.28
C ASP A 87 -3.99 -9.14 -5.66
N PRO A 88 -3.23 -9.98 -4.94
CA PRO A 88 -3.10 -11.40 -5.28
C PRO A 88 -4.32 -12.26 -4.89
N VAL A 89 -5.23 -11.75 -4.06
CA VAL A 89 -6.34 -12.52 -3.49
C VAL A 89 -7.53 -12.57 -4.43
N GLU A 90 -7.93 -13.76 -4.86
CA GLU A 90 -9.04 -13.97 -5.80
C GLU A 90 -10.39 -13.41 -5.30
N ALA A 91 -10.68 -13.58 -4.02
CA ALA A 91 -11.93 -13.07 -3.44
C ALA A 91 -12.00 -11.54 -3.46
N TYR A 92 -10.86 -10.84 -3.47
CA TYR A 92 -10.81 -9.38 -3.55
C TYR A 92 -11.03 -8.89 -4.98
N GLU A 93 -10.51 -9.62 -5.99
CA GLU A 93 -10.79 -9.33 -7.39
C GLU A 93 -12.30 -9.35 -7.67
N ALA A 94 -12.99 -10.44 -7.28
CA ALA A 94 -14.42 -10.58 -7.50
C ALA A 94 -15.23 -9.44 -6.86
N ARG A 95 -14.93 -9.10 -5.60
CA ARG A 95 -15.59 -8.00 -4.88
C ARG A 95 -15.29 -6.63 -5.48
N ALA A 96 -14.06 -6.42 -5.91
CA ALA A 96 -13.64 -5.15 -6.51
C ALA A 96 -14.34 -4.91 -7.84
N LEU A 97 -14.41 -5.93 -8.70
CA LEU A 97 -15.13 -5.85 -9.98
C LEU A 97 -16.63 -5.62 -9.78
N GLU A 98 -17.25 -6.31 -8.81
CA GLU A 98 -18.65 -6.10 -8.45
C GLU A 98 -18.89 -4.65 -7.96
N ALA A 99 -18.04 -4.13 -7.09
CA ALA A 99 -18.18 -2.79 -6.52
C ALA A 99 -17.92 -1.65 -7.53
N ALA A 100 -17.00 -1.86 -8.46
CA ALA A 100 -16.69 -0.91 -9.52
C ALA A 100 -17.72 -0.95 -10.67
N GLY A 101 -18.39 -2.08 -10.86
CA GLY A 101 -19.31 -2.32 -11.98
C GLY A 101 -18.57 -2.27 -13.33
N ASP A 102 -19.32 -1.86 -14.38
CA ASP A 102 -18.77 -1.76 -15.74
C ASP A 102 -18.07 -0.41 -16.03
N ASP A 103 -17.52 0.26 -15.00
CA ASP A 103 -16.85 1.55 -15.22
C ASP A 103 -15.51 1.34 -15.97
N PRO A 104 -15.36 1.85 -17.20
CA PRO A 104 -14.17 1.61 -18.01
C PRO A 104 -12.88 2.23 -17.43
N ARG A 105 -13.00 3.08 -16.41
CA ARG A 105 -11.87 3.68 -15.73
C ARG A 105 -11.24 2.74 -14.69
N PHE A 106 -11.94 1.66 -14.31
CA PHE A 106 -11.44 0.68 -13.35
C PHE A 106 -10.91 -0.56 -14.04
N ALA A 107 -9.73 -1.02 -13.64
CA ALA A 107 -9.22 -2.33 -14.01
C ALA A 107 -8.55 -2.99 -12.81
N PHE A 108 -8.68 -4.30 -12.69
CA PHE A 108 -8.08 -5.10 -11.64
C PHE A 108 -7.11 -6.13 -12.22
N ARG A 109 -5.98 -6.34 -11.55
CA ARG A 109 -5.04 -7.41 -11.88
C ARG A 109 -4.76 -8.26 -10.65
N ARG A 110 -5.06 -9.55 -10.73
CA ARG A 110 -4.73 -10.51 -9.68
C ARG A 110 -3.25 -10.87 -9.74
N ALA A 111 -2.44 -10.17 -8.96
CA ALA A 111 -1.01 -10.38 -8.81
C ALA A 111 -0.48 -9.73 -7.53
N ALA A 112 0.66 -10.19 -7.05
CA ALA A 112 1.48 -9.46 -6.08
C ALA A 112 2.46 -8.54 -6.81
N LEU A 113 2.67 -7.31 -6.32
CA LEU A 113 3.78 -6.49 -6.81
C LEU A 113 5.09 -7.00 -6.23
N THR A 114 6.06 -7.24 -7.08
CA THR A 114 7.35 -7.86 -6.73
C THR A 114 8.51 -7.14 -7.45
N THR A 115 9.74 -7.43 -7.04
CA THR A 115 10.94 -6.88 -7.69
C THR A 115 11.34 -7.62 -8.97
N THR A 116 10.79 -8.83 -9.19
CA THR A 116 11.04 -9.66 -10.38
C THR A 116 9.75 -10.39 -10.77
N ASP A 117 9.49 -10.54 -12.06
CA ASP A 117 8.34 -11.32 -12.54
C ASP A 117 8.52 -12.81 -12.25
N GLY A 118 7.43 -13.49 -11.92
CA GLY A 118 7.41 -14.93 -11.66
C GLY A 118 6.54 -15.32 -10.48
N PRO A 119 6.43 -16.61 -10.17
CA PRO A 119 5.65 -17.06 -9.03
C PRO A 119 6.31 -16.62 -7.71
N VAL A 120 5.49 -16.17 -6.76
CA VAL A 120 5.92 -15.80 -5.41
C VAL A 120 5.08 -16.55 -4.38
N ARG A 121 5.76 -17.04 -3.32
CA ARG A 121 5.09 -17.66 -2.19
C ARG A 121 4.73 -16.60 -1.16
N MET A 122 3.47 -16.56 -0.78
CA MET A 122 2.94 -15.63 0.22
C MET A 122 2.33 -16.39 1.38
N GLN A 123 2.57 -15.91 2.58
CA GLN A 123 2.02 -16.46 3.81
C GLN A 123 0.59 -15.97 4.00
N SER A 124 -0.34 -16.89 4.29
CA SER A 124 -1.73 -16.57 4.57
C SER A 124 -1.91 -16.00 5.99
N HIS A 125 -2.90 -15.16 6.17
CA HIS A 125 -3.27 -14.68 7.50
C HIS A 125 -3.88 -15.82 8.33
N HIS A 126 -3.67 -15.78 9.67
CA HIS A 126 -4.12 -16.86 10.55
C HIS A 126 -5.60 -16.78 10.94
N GLU A 127 -6.24 -15.63 10.73
CA GLU A 127 -7.66 -15.46 11.07
C GLU A 127 -8.54 -15.92 9.90
N PRO A 128 -9.61 -16.72 10.17
CA PRO A 128 -10.47 -17.30 9.13
C PRO A 128 -11.11 -16.24 8.20
N ASP A 129 -11.37 -15.04 8.74
CA ASP A 129 -12.03 -13.96 8.01
C ASP A 129 -11.05 -12.99 7.31
N SER A 130 -9.74 -13.22 7.46
CA SER A 130 -8.71 -12.41 6.81
C SER A 130 -8.08 -13.17 5.66
N SER A 131 -8.22 -12.63 4.45
CA SER A 131 -7.63 -13.20 3.24
C SER A 131 -6.31 -12.51 2.84
N SER A 132 -5.76 -11.63 3.69
CA SER A 132 -4.50 -10.94 3.40
C SER A 132 -3.33 -11.89 3.25
N LEU A 133 -2.43 -11.61 2.31
CA LEU A 133 -1.23 -12.39 2.02
C LEU A 133 0.03 -11.53 2.24
N SER A 134 1.10 -12.12 2.75
CA SER A 134 2.38 -11.45 2.95
C SER A 134 3.56 -12.29 2.43
N ALA A 135 4.38 -11.73 1.56
CA ALA A 135 5.65 -12.33 1.13
C ALA A 135 6.74 -12.21 2.21
N ALA A 136 6.61 -11.27 3.14
CA ALA A 136 7.59 -11.01 4.21
C ALA A 136 7.40 -11.88 5.46
N GLY A 137 6.46 -12.83 5.45
CA GLY A 137 6.20 -13.68 6.62
C GLY A 137 5.61 -12.92 7.82
N LEU A 138 4.78 -11.93 7.56
CA LEU A 138 4.19 -11.04 8.58
C LEU A 138 3.26 -11.77 9.56
N TYR A 139 2.60 -12.84 9.11
CA TYR A 139 1.47 -13.45 9.82
C TYR A 139 1.83 -14.61 10.74
N TYR A 140 3.07 -15.09 10.70
CA TYR A 140 3.55 -16.18 11.58
C TYR A 140 2.72 -17.48 11.46
N THR A 141 2.24 -17.81 10.26
CA THR A 141 1.55 -19.06 9.96
C THR A 141 2.48 -20.00 9.18
N ASP A 142 2.11 -21.29 9.11
CA ASP A 142 2.80 -22.28 8.26
C ASP A 142 2.06 -22.48 6.92
N GLU A 143 1.01 -21.67 6.68
CA GLU A 143 0.21 -21.75 5.45
C GLU A 143 0.76 -20.79 4.39
N TRP A 144 1.05 -21.32 3.21
CA TRP A 144 1.62 -20.59 2.09
C TRP A 144 0.82 -20.84 0.82
N THR A 145 0.62 -19.79 0.06
CA THR A 145 -0.03 -19.83 -1.26
C THR A 145 0.94 -19.27 -2.29
N GLU A 146 1.02 -19.90 -3.46
CA GLU A 146 1.76 -19.38 -4.59
C GLU A 146 0.84 -18.50 -5.44
N VAL A 147 1.30 -17.30 -5.78
CA VAL A 147 0.57 -16.32 -6.60
C VAL A 147 1.48 -15.77 -7.70
N ALA A 148 0.90 -15.15 -8.72
CA ALA A 148 1.66 -14.44 -9.73
C ALA A 148 2.33 -13.22 -9.10
N GLY A 149 3.65 -13.09 -9.24
CA GLY A 149 4.41 -11.90 -8.92
C GLY A 149 4.70 -11.12 -10.18
N LEU A 150 4.42 -9.82 -10.20
CA LEU A 150 4.67 -8.94 -11.34
C LEU A 150 5.41 -7.69 -10.89
N THR A 151 6.34 -7.25 -11.72
CA THR A 151 7.01 -5.95 -11.53
C THR A 151 6.09 -4.81 -11.94
N LEU A 152 6.34 -3.60 -11.42
CA LEU A 152 5.57 -2.42 -11.80
C LEU A 152 5.63 -2.13 -13.31
N PRO A 153 6.79 -2.23 -13.99
CA PRO A 153 6.83 -2.10 -15.46
C PRO A 153 6.01 -3.15 -16.21
N THR A 154 5.91 -4.37 -15.69
CA THR A 154 5.08 -5.42 -16.29
C THR A 154 3.60 -5.11 -16.11
N LEU A 155 3.17 -4.66 -14.93
CA LEU A 155 1.80 -4.22 -14.69
C LEU A 155 1.41 -3.05 -15.59
N MET A 156 2.27 -2.04 -15.74
CA MET A 156 2.03 -0.90 -16.62
C MET A 156 1.86 -1.34 -18.07
N ARG A 157 2.71 -2.23 -18.54
CA ARG A 157 2.59 -2.78 -19.92
C ARG A 157 1.29 -3.57 -20.11
N GLU A 158 0.85 -4.36 -19.11
CA GLU A 158 -0.40 -5.11 -19.19
C GLU A 158 -1.64 -4.21 -19.19
N PHE A 159 -1.63 -3.10 -18.42
CA PHE A 159 -2.69 -2.11 -18.43
C PHE A 159 -2.63 -1.13 -19.63
N GLY A 160 -1.49 -1.06 -20.31
CA GLY A 160 -1.26 -0.12 -21.43
C GLY A 160 -0.98 1.30 -20.98
N ASP A 161 -0.48 1.48 -19.75
CA ASP A 161 -0.17 2.80 -19.20
C ASP A 161 1.33 3.11 -19.36
N ASP A 162 1.67 4.37 -19.62
CA ASP A 162 3.05 4.87 -19.80
C ASP A 162 3.53 5.74 -18.63
N HIS A 163 2.64 6.12 -17.72
CA HIS A 163 2.95 6.90 -16.52
C HIS A 163 2.02 6.54 -15.37
N ILE A 164 2.33 7.02 -14.17
CA ILE A 164 1.53 6.87 -12.96
C ILE A 164 1.50 8.22 -12.23
N ASP A 165 0.32 8.79 -12.00
CA ASP A 165 0.18 10.05 -11.26
C ASP A 165 0.12 9.83 -9.75
N LEU A 166 -0.65 8.81 -9.33
CA LEU A 166 -0.73 8.39 -7.92
C LEU A 166 -0.36 6.91 -7.80
N LEU A 167 0.56 6.61 -6.90
CA LEU A 167 0.89 5.23 -6.52
C LEU A 167 0.57 5.02 -5.03
N LYS A 168 -0.37 4.13 -4.73
CA LYS A 168 -0.66 3.63 -3.37
C LYS A 168 -0.04 2.25 -3.23
N LEU A 169 0.73 2.04 -2.14
CA LEU A 169 1.34 0.76 -1.78
C LEU A 169 0.91 0.31 -0.38
N ASP A 170 0.28 -0.85 -0.32
CA ASP A 170 -0.04 -1.59 0.91
C ASP A 170 0.31 -3.07 0.66
N VAL A 171 1.59 -3.40 0.73
CA VAL A 171 2.17 -4.66 0.22
C VAL A 171 2.64 -5.60 1.33
N GLU A 172 2.08 -5.42 2.53
CA GLU A 172 2.16 -6.37 3.64
C GLU A 172 3.60 -6.82 3.99
N GLY A 173 4.54 -5.85 3.98
CA GLY A 173 5.86 -6.01 4.58
C GLY A 173 7.07 -6.00 3.67
N ILE A 174 6.89 -5.97 2.33
CA ILE A 174 8.01 -5.92 1.37
C ILE A 174 8.40 -4.50 0.94
N GLU A 175 7.84 -3.46 1.55
CA GLU A 175 8.05 -2.05 1.19
C GLU A 175 9.53 -1.67 1.15
N TYR A 176 10.32 -2.22 2.09
CA TYR A 176 11.73 -1.85 2.26
C TYR A 176 12.65 -2.44 1.19
N GLU A 177 12.20 -3.49 0.52
CA GLU A 177 12.90 -4.11 -0.60
C GLU A 177 12.39 -3.53 -1.93
N LEU A 178 11.08 -3.29 -2.02
CA LEU A 178 10.40 -2.89 -3.24
C LEU A 178 10.65 -1.41 -3.57
N VAL A 179 10.37 -0.48 -2.64
CA VAL A 179 10.39 0.97 -2.94
C VAL A 179 11.75 1.46 -3.44
N PRO A 180 12.90 0.98 -2.93
CA PRO A 180 14.20 1.36 -3.47
C PRO A 180 14.44 0.98 -4.94
N THR A 181 13.66 0.05 -5.50
CA THR A 181 13.78 -0.38 -6.90
C THR A 181 12.89 0.42 -7.85
N LEU A 182 11.99 1.26 -7.32
CA LEU A 182 11.03 2.03 -8.11
C LEU A 182 11.62 3.40 -8.49
N ASP A 183 11.61 3.70 -9.78
CA ASP A 183 11.89 5.06 -10.29
C ASP A 183 10.61 5.89 -10.28
N LEU A 184 10.19 6.34 -9.08
CA LEU A 184 8.96 7.11 -8.91
C LEU A 184 8.95 8.40 -9.73
N VAL A 185 10.12 9.01 -9.91
CA VAL A 185 10.27 10.27 -10.66
C VAL A 185 10.14 10.01 -12.16
N GLY A 186 10.85 9.01 -12.67
CA GLY A 186 10.78 8.62 -14.09
C GLY A 186 9.40 8.11 -14.50
N LEU A 187 8.66 7.48 -13.57
CA LEU A 187 7.28 7.05 -13.78
C LEU A 187 6.24 8.18 -13.73
N GLY A 188 6.65 9.40 -13.38
CA GLY A 188 5.74 10.55 -13.28
C GLY A 188 4.99 10.67 -11.97
N VAL A 189 5.26 9.82 -10.97
CA VAL A 189 4.52 9.79 -9.70
C VAL A 189 4.63 11.13 -8.98
N ARG A 190 3.47 11.75 -8.74
CA ARG A 190 3.33 13.01 -7.98
C ARG A 190 2.78 12.77 -6.57
N VAL A 191 1.91 11.79 -6.42
CA VAL A 191 1.35 11.39 -5.11
C VAL A 191 1.79 9.97 -4.82
N PHE A 192 2.49 9.78 -3.72
CA PHE A 192 2.93 8.47 -3.26
C PHE A 192 2.37 8.19 -1.87
N ALA A 193 1.48 7.22 -1.77
CA ALA A 193 0.83 6.79 -0.55
C ALA A 193 1.33 5.39 -0.17
N ILE A 194 1.86 5.23 1.04
CA ILE A 194 2.47 3.97 1.48
C ILE A 194 2.07 3.61 2.90
N GLN A 195 1.73 2.33 3.13
CA GLN A 195 1.62 1.77 4.46
C GLN A 195 2.93 1.08 4.83
N HIS A 196 3.48 1.45 5.97
CA HIS A 196 4.69 0.83 6.52
C HIS A 196 4.32 -0.29 7.49
N HIS A 197 4.84 -1.48 7.26
CA HIS A 197 4.70 -2.61 8.16
C HIS A 197 5.94 -2.77 9.05
N HIS A 198 5.76 -3.37 10.21
CA HIS A 198 6.82 -3.56 11.22
C HIS A 198 7.78 -4.73 10.91
N THR A 199 7.76 -5.26 9.69
CA THR A 199 8.72 -6.25 9.18
C THR A 199 10.12 -5.66 9.10
N GLY A 200 10.22 -4.39 8.71
CA GLY A 200 11.46 -3.63 8.73
C GLY A 200 11.80 -3.03 10.09
N THR A 201 13.00 -2.45 10.19
CA THR A 201 13.43 -1.65 11.33
C THR A 201 13.02 -0.18 11.15
N VAL A 202 12.94 0.57 12.24
CA VAL A 202 12.74 2.04 12.19
C VAL A 202 13.82 2.71 11.34
N ALA A 203 15.05 2.19 11.37
CA ALA A 203 16.14 2.73 10.56
C ALA A 203 15.92 2.51 9.05
N GLN A 204 15.37 1.36 8.65
CA GLN A 204 15.01 1.09 7.26
C GLN A 204 13.88 2.03 6.79
N ALA A 205 12.82 2.18 7.61
CA ALA A 205 11.74 3.09 7.31
C ALA A 205 12.23 4.54 7.15
N ARG A 206 13.10 5.01 8.05
CA ARG A 206 13.71 6.35 7.93
C ARG A 206 14.53 6.51 6.68
N ARG A 207 15.38 5.52 6.33
CA ARG A 207 16.17 5.57 5.08
C ARG A 207 15.28 5.66 3.83
N LEU A 208 14.16 4.92 3.83
CA LEU A 208 13.17 4.99 2.75
C LEU A 208 12.58 6.40 2.66
N ILE A 209 12.10 6.96 3.77
CA ILE A 209 11.53 8.30 3.85
C ILE A 209 12.54 9.37 3.42
N ASP A 210 13.80 9.26 3.88
CA ASP A 210 14.86 10.19 3.49
C ASP A 210 15.22 10.02 1.99
N GLY A 211 15.09 8.81 1.44
CA GLY A 211 15.20 8.54 0.01
C GLY A 211 14.13 9.27 -0.81
N LEU A 212 12.88 9.22 -0.35
CA LEU A 212 11.77 9.96 -0.97
C LEU A 212 11.98 11.47 -0.90
N ARG A 213 12.43 11.99 0.24
CA ARG A 213 12.74 13.42 0.39
C ARG A 213 13.83 13.89 -0.58
N ARG A 214 14.88 13.09 -0.78
CA ARG A 214 15.93 13.41 -1.76
C ARG A 214 15.42 13.45 -3.21
N GLN A 215 14.33 12.74 -3.50
CA GLN A 215 13.64 12.77 -4.79
C GLN A 215 12.59 13.91 -4.89
N GLY A 216 12.52 14.79 -3.88
CA GLY A 216 11.61 15.95 -3.85
C GLY A 216 10.22 15.62 -3.31
N PHE A 217 10.02 14.45 -2.71
CA PHE A 217 8.75 14.11 -2.06
C PHE A 217 8.68 14.70 -0.64
N ALA A 218 7.63 15.43 -0.34
CA ALA A 218 7.31 15.94 0.99
C ALA A 218 6.22 15.10 1.65
N LEU A 219 6.37 14.77 2.93
CA LEU A 219 5.32 14.12 3.72
C LEU A 219 4.22 15.14 4.02
N VAL A 220 3.01 14.92 3.51
CA VAL A 220 1.89 15.86 3.62
C VAL A 220 0.73 15.35 4.47
N ALA A 221 0.62 14.06 4.65
CA ALA A 221 -0.41 13.46 5.51
C ALA A 221 0.07 12.15 6.15
N GLN A 222 -0.49 11.84 7.32
CA GLN A 222 -0.27 10.57 8.01
C GLN A 222 -1.51 10.10 8.75
N ARG A 223 -1.63 8.78 8.91
CA ARG A 223 -2.63 8.14 9.78
C ARG A 223 -1.92 7.31 10.86
N PRO A 224 -2.57 7.08 12.01
CA PRO A 224 -1.95 6.39 13.16
C PRO A 224 -1.36 5.00 12.84
N VAL A 225 -1.91 4.28 11.88
CA VAL A 225 -1.41 2.94 11.45
C VAL A 225 -0.33 3.08 10.37
N VAL A 226 0.49 4.12 10.49
CA VAL A 226 1.69 4.33 9.65
C VAL A 226 1.39 4.38 8.14
N LYS A 227 0.20 4.83 7.77
CA LYS A 227 -0.10 5.22 6.39
C LYS A 227 0.44 6.63 6.18
N LEU A 228 1.38 6.79 5.28
CA LEU A 228 2.06 8.05 4.96
C LEU A 228 1.74 8.44 3.52
N THR A 229 1.45 9.72 3.31
CA THR A 229 1.24 10.27 1.97
C THR A 229 2.25 11.36 1.69
N PHE A 230 2.96 11.18 0.60
CA PHE A 230 3.98 12.09 0.10
C PHE A 230 3.50 12.74 -1.20
N VAL A 231 3.91 13.97 -1.43
CA VAL A 231 3.66 14.69 -2.68
C VAL A 231 4.97 15.28 -3.18
N ARG A 232 5.20 15.17 -4.48
CA ARG A 232 6.27 15.83 -5.20
C ARG A 232 5.68 16.96 -6.03
N GLU A 233 6.16 18.16 -5.86
CA GLU A 233 5.84 19.25 -6.78
C GLU A 233 6.60 19.04 -8.08
N THR A 234 5.89 19.01 -9.19
CA THR A 234 6.51 19.15 -10.51
C THR A 234 6.80 20.62 -10.71
N ALA A 235 8.06 20.92 -11.02
CA ALA A 235 8.48 22.27 -11.36
C ALA A 235 7.71 22.82 -12.57
#